data_7e2ceed9825e372f1a4b16102fd6777e
#
_entry.id   7e2ceed9825e372f1a4b16102fd6777e
#
_cell.length_a   1.000
_cell.length_b   1.000
_cell.length_c   1.000
_cell.angle_alpha   90.00
_cell.angle_beta   90.00
_cell.angle_gamma   90.00
#
_symmetry.space_group_name_H-M   'P 1'
#
loop_
_entity.id
_entity.type
_entity.pdbx_description
1 polymer ?
#
loop_
_entity_poly.entity_id
_entity_poly.type
_entity_poly.pdbx_seq_one_letter_code
_entity_poly.pdbx_strand_id
1 'polypeptide(L)'
;LNKTIMEPLGLIAHNCLKSGEEVLLALDYEMFPDDKILIIKTGDYLVISTDYFSKLKKRRRLTQSEYPMIALPWIIDRIENGFLKKPSEGGFSNFERSTTAEFEEQTIGINAMIHCCAENVPGLNIWNGNRKDYIGGITPQQWDIPLYMLKDGLLDELKVIANKYA
;
A
#
# COMPACT_ATOMS: atom_id res chain seq x y z
N LEU A 1 13.30 -21.67 8.21
CA LEU A 1 11.85 -21.81 8.28
C LEU A 1 11.22 -21.44 6.95
N ASN A 2 10.34 -22.31 6.46
CA ASN A 2 9.66 -22.06 5.20
C ASN A 2 8.60 -20.97 5.39
N LYS A 3 8.71 -19.90 4.59
CA LYS A 3 7.74 -18.83 4.52
C LYS A 3 6.43 -19.35 3.90
N THR A 4 5.30 -19.10 4.54
CA THR A 4 3.99 -19.40 3.95
C THR A 4 3.74 -18.48 2.77
N ILE A 5 3.49 -19.04 1.60
CA ILE A 5 3.16 -18.30 0.39
C ILE A 5 1.65 -18.42 0.16
N MET A 6 1.01 -17.27 -0.01
CA MET A 6 -0.44 -17.18 -0.23
C MET A 6 -0.75 -16.73 -1.64
N GLU A 7 -1.80 -17.29 -2.21
CA GLU A 7 -2.32 -16.81 -3.50
C GLU A 7 -2.98 -15.43 -3.29
N PRO A 8 -2.95 -14.56 -4.31
CA PRO A 8 -3.67 -13.29 -4.27
C PRO A 8 -5.18 -13.51 -4.20
N LEU A 9 -5.89 -12.52 -3.66
CA LEU A 9 -7.35 -12.57 -3.49
C LEU A 9 -8.14 -12.54 -4.80
N GLY A 10 -7.52 -12.07 -5.88
CA GLY A 10 -8.13 -11.85 -7.18
C GLY A 10 -8.22 -10.36 -7.52
N LEU A 11 -7.92 -10.00 -8.76
CA LEU A 11 -7.98 -8.63 -9.22
C LEU A 11 -9.39 -8.07 -9.13
N ILE A 12 -9.49 -6.85 -8.60
CA ILE A 12 -10.73 -6.10 -8.51
C ILE A 12 -10.82 -5.15 -9.71
N ALA A 13 -11.87 -5.31 -10.52
CA ALA A 13 -12.12 -4.42 -11.65
C ALA A 13 -12.74 -3.11 -11.15
N HIS A 14 -12.14 -1.97 -11.48
CA HIS A 14 -12.59 -0.66 -11.03
C HIS A 14 -14.00 -0.28 -11.51
N ASN A 15 -14.40 -0.80 -12.67
CA ASN A 15 -15.70 -0.51 -13.27
C ASN A 15 -16.76 -1.59 -13.00
N CYS A 16 -16.43 -2.63 -12.26
CA CYS A 16 -17.33 -3.77 -12.01
C CYS A 16 -17.01 -4.40 -10.65
N LEU A 17 -17.33 -3.71 -9.56
CA LEU A 17 -17.16 -4.22 -8.21
C LEU A 17 -18.14 -5.36 -7.95
N LYS A 18 -17.64 -6.40 -7.26
CA LYS A 18 -18.45 -7.53 -6.81
C LYS A 18 -19.07 -7.24 -5.46
N SER A 19 -20.09 -8.03 -5.09
CA SER A 19 -20.64 -8.04 -3.74
C SER A 19 -19.53 -8.28 -2.70
N GLY A 20 -19.50 -7.46 -1.65
CA GLY A 20 -18.47 -7.52 -0.61
C GLY A 20 -17.21 -6.71 -0.90
N GLU A 21 -17.11 -6.10 -2.07
CA GLU A 21 -16.04 -5.17 -2.43
C GLU A 21 -16.57 -3.73 -2.24
N GLU A 22 -16.01 -3.00 -1.27
CA GLU A 22 -16.42 -1.63 -0.93
C GLU A 22 -15.27 -0.66 -1.15
N VAL A 23 -15.49 0.35 -2.01
CA VAL A 23 -14.50 1.43 -2.17
C VAL A 23 -14.56 2.34 -0.95
N LEU A 24 -13.45 2.42 -0.22
CA LEU A 24 -13.31 3.29 0.93
C LEU A 24 -12.75 4.66 0.56
N LEU A 25 -11.89 4.71 -0.46
CA LEU A 25 -11.24 5.93 -0.92
C LEU A 25 -10.83 5.77 -2.38
N ALA A 26 -10.99 6.82 -3.16
CA ALA A 26 -10.45 6.93 -4.51
C ALA A 26 -9.43 8.07 -4.55
N LEU A 27 -8.25 7.79 -5.08
CA LEU A 27 -7.14 8.74 -5.17
C LEU A 27 -6.82 9.02 -6.62
N ASP A 28 -6.57 10.28 -6.93
CA ASP A 28 -6.04 10.73 -8.20
C ASP A 28 -4.53 10.94 -8.09
N TYR A 29 -3.83 10.59 -9.16
CA TYR A 29 -2.40 10.87 -9.28
C TYR A 29 -2.22 12.21 -9.99
N GLU A 30 -1.66 13.20 -9.30
CA GLU A 30 -1.51 14.56 -9.85
C GLU A 30 -0.71 14.58 -11.16
N MET A 31 0.40 13.84 -11.21
CA MET A 31 1.23 13.72 -12.42
C MET A 31 0.68 12.79 -13.49
N PHE A 32 -0.25 11.90 -13.13
CA PHE A 32 -0.85 10.92 -14.04
C PHE A 32 -2.36 10.92 -13.85
N PRO A 33 -3.06 11.95 -14.35
CA PRO A 33 -4.48 12.17 -14.05
C PRO A 33 -5.40 11.05 -14.55
N ASP A 34 -4.94 10.25 -15.51
CA ASP A 34 -5.71 9.09 -16.00
C ASP A 34 -5.49 7.83 -15.15
N ASP A 35 -4.50 7.84 -14.26
CA ASP A 35 -4.25 6.72 -13.35
C ASP A 35 -5.14 6.87 -12.11
N LYS A 36 -5.72 5.75 -11.68
CA LYS A 36 -6.66 5.70 -10.55
C LYS A 36 -6.18 4.72 -9.50
N ILE A 37 -6.21 5.14 -8.25
CA ILE A 37 -5.92 4.28 -7.10
C ILE A 37 -7.22 4.15 -6.30
N LEU A 38 -7.65 2.92 -6.06
CA LEU A 38 -8.77 2.63 -5.17
C LEU A 38 -8.25 1.93 -3.91
N ILE A 39 -8.69 2.40 -2.78
CA ILE A 39 -8.55 1.71 -1.50
C ILE A 39 -9.88 1.03 -1.22
N ILE A 40 -9.85 -0.29 -1.12
CA ILE A 40 -11.04 -1.14 -1.12
C ILE A 40 -11.01 -2.02 0.12
N LYS A 41 -12.16 -2.21 0.73
CA LYS A 41 -12.38 -3.24 1.74
C LYS A 41 -13.03 -4.45 1.08
N THR A 42 -12.42 -5.61 1.24
CA THR A 42 -13.04 -6.89 0.89
C THR A 42 -12.81 -7.89 2.01
N GLY A 43 -13.89 -8.35 2.65
CA GLY A 43 -13.78 -9.16 3.87
C GLY A 43 -12.97 -8.42 4.93
N ASP A 44 -11.97 -9.10 5.48
CA ASP A 44 -11.07 -8.56 6.50
C ASP A 44 -9.77 -7.98 5.91
N TYR A 45 -9.79 -7.65 4.61
CA TYR A 45 -8.62 -7.12 3.90
C TYR A 45 -8.80 -5.68 3.45
N LEU A 46 -7.70 -4.94 3.55
CA LEU A 46 -7.49 -3.67 2.89
C LEU A 46 -6.79 -3.94 1.56
N VAL A 47 -7.39 -3.54 0.47
CA VAL A 47 -6.87 -3.77 -0.88
C VAL A 47 -6.55 -2.43 -1.53
N ILE A 48 -5.35 -2.33 -2.07
CA ILE A 48 -4.91 -1.16 -2.84
C ILE A 48 -4.86 -1.59 -4.31
N SER A 49 -5.73 -1.03 -5.12
CA SER A 49 -5.85 -1.37 -6.53
C SER A 49 -5.53 -0.16 -7.40
N THR A 50 -4.54 -0.29 -8.28
CA THR A 50 -4.11 0.79 -9.16
C THR A 50 -4.36 0.43 -10.61
N ASP A 51 -5.12 1.27 -11.29
CA ASP A 51 -5.28 1.25 -12.75
C ASP A 51 -4.37 2.32 -13.35
N TYR A 52 -3.35 1.88 -14.09
CA TYR A 52 -2.33 2.77 -14.63
C TYR A 52 -2.01 2.45 -16.10
N PHE A 53 -1.51 3.45 -16.83
CA PHE A 53 -1.02 3.26 -18.18
C PHE A 53 0.46 2.83 -18.16
N SER A 54 0.74 1.64 -18.65
CA SER A 54 2.11 1.14 -18.78
C SER A 54 2.73 1.64 -20.08
N LYS A 55 3.71 2.54 -19.98
CA LYS A 55 4.46 3.04 -21.15
C LYS A 55 5.21 1.91 -21.86
N LEU A 56 5.74 0.94 -21.10
CA LEU A 56 6.46 -0.19 -21.65
C LEU A 56 5.56 -1.12 -22.44
N LYS A 57 4.38 -1.45 -21.91
CA LYS A 57 3.39 -2.34 -22.54
C LYS A 57 2.42 -1.61 -23.46
N LYS A 58 2.44 -0.27 -23.47
CA LYS A 58 1.55 0.62 -24.24
C LYS A 58 0.07 0.28 -24.06
N ARG A 59 -0.33 -0.02 -22.81
CA ARG A 59 -1.71 -0.35 -22.45
C ARG A 59 -1.97 -0.05 -20.98
N ARG A 60 -3.25 0.04 -20.62
CA ARG A 60 -3.65 0.10 -19.22
C ARG A 60 -3.43 -1.25 -18.54
N ARG A 61 -3.04 -1.19 -17.28
CA ARG A 61 -2.84 -2.36 -16.43
C ARG A 61 -3.41 -2.12 -15.05
N LEU A 62 -3.84 -3.21 -14.41
CA LEU A 62 -4.19 -3.23 -12.98
C LEU A 62 -3.05 -3.86 -12.20
N THR A 63 -2.69 -3.25 -11.09
CA THR A 63 -1.88 -3.89 -10.05
C THR A 63 -2.58 -3.76 -8.71
N GLN A 64 -2.33 -4.70 -7.82
CA GLN A 64 -3.06 -4.81 -6.56
C GLN A 64 -2.16 -5.34 -5.47
N SER A 65 -2.31 -4.75 -4.28
CA SER A 65 -1.70 -5.27 -3.06
C SER A 65 -2.75 -5.43 -1.96
N GLU A 66 -2.58 -6.43 -1.14
CA GLU A 66 -3.58 -6.90 -0.18
C GLU A 66 -2.95 -7.01 1.21
N TYR A 67 -3.61 -6.42 2.20
CA TYR A 67 -3.12 -6.38 3.57
C TYR A 67 -4.25 -6.78 4.53
N PRO A 68 -3.96 -7.59 5.58
CA PRO A 68 -4.94 -7.74 6.65
C PRO A 68 -5.36 -6.38 7.19
N MET A 69 -6.67 -6.13 7.33
CA MET A 69 -7.16 -4.84 7.81
C MET A 69 -6.60 -4.50 9.20
N ILE A 70 -6.40 -5.51 10.04
CA ILE A 70 -5.83 -5.33 11.39
C ILE A 70 -4.38 -4.79 11.37
N ALA A 71 -3.68 -4.86 10.25
CA ALA A 71 -2.35 -4.30 10.11
C ALA A 71 -2.36 -2.77 9.95
N LEU A 72 -3.49 -2.19 9.55
CA LEU A 72 -3.56 -0.77 9.21
C LEU A 72 -3.18 0.17 10.37
N PRO A 73 -3.62 -0.03 11.61
CA PRO A 73 -3.18 0.81 12.72
C PRO A 73 -1.66 0.80 12.94
N TRP A 74 -1.03 -0.35 12.79
CA TRP A 74 0.42 -0.49 12.88
C TRP A 74 1.12 0.26 11.72
N ILE A 75 0.62 0.12 10.50
CA ILE A 75 1.14 0.83 9.32
C ILE A 75 1.10 2.34 9.56
N ILE A 76 -0.05 2.85 10.02
CA ILE A 76 -0.23 4.27 10.32
C ILE A 76 0.76 4.74 11.39
N ASP A 77 0.88 3.99 12.49
CA ASP A 77 1.81 4.33 13.57
C ASP A 77 3.27 4.38 13.10
N ARG A 78 3.70 3.38 12.31
CA ARG A 78 5.07 3.37 11.77
C ARG A 78 5.32 4.54 10.82
N ILE A 79 4.35 4.90 10.01
CA ILE A 79 4.45 6.07 9.13
C ILE A 79 4.52 7.35 9.96
N GLU A 80 3.56 7.58 10.82
CA GLU A 80 3.44 8.85 11.57
C GLU A 80 4.56 9.05 12.58
N ASN A 81 4.83 8.04 13.39
CA ASN A 81 5.77 8.14 14.51
C ASN A 81 7.17 7.62 14.17
N GLY A 82 7.35 6.98 13.03
CA GLY A 82 8.65 6.48 12.57
C GLY A 82 9.20 7.28 11.39
N PHE A 83 8.61 7.11 10.22
CA PHE A 83 9.16 7.67 8.97
C PHE A 83 8.94 9.17 8.81
N LEU A 84 7.82 9.71 9.29
CA LEU A 84 7.51 11.15 9.17
C LEU A 84 8.05 11.99 10.31
N LYS A 85 8.35 11.38 11.46
CA LYS A 85 8.96 12.05 12.59
C LYS A 85 10.47 12.16 12.41
N LYS A 86 11.03 13.30 12.80
CA LYS A 86 12.49 13.46 12.82
C LYS A 86 13.10 12.58 13.92
N PRO A 87 14.36 12.09 13.74
CA PRO A 87 15.04 11.32 14.78
C PRO A 87 15.12 12.06 16.14
N SER A 88 15.31 13.39 16.11
CA SER A 88 15.31 14.22 17.33
C SER A 88 13.98 14.24 18.08
N GLU A 89 12.89 13.88 17.41
CA GLU A 89 11.53 13.82 17.96
C GLU A 89 11.08 12.38 18.25
N GLY A 90 11.97 11.40 18.16
CA GLY A 90 11.69 9.99 18.39
C GLY A 90 11.36 9.19 17.12
N GLY A 91 11.50 9.77 15.95
CA GLY A 91 11.33 9.06 14.68
C GLY A 91 12.50 8.11 14.36
N PHE A 92 12.38 7.37 13.27
CA PHE A 92 13.45 6.47 12.83
C PHE A 92 14.72 7.23 12.47
N SER A 93 15.85 6.65 12.82
CA SER A 93 17.15 7.19 12.41
C SER A 93 17.35 7.02 10.89
N ASN A 94 18.33 7.76 10.34
CA ASN A 94 18.66 7.63 8.91
C ASN A 94 19.12 6.22 8.52
N PHE A 95 19.46 5.37 9.49
CA PHE A 95 19.86 3.99 9.27
C PHE A 95 18.68 3.01 9.36
N GLU A 96 17.60 3.38 10.04
CA GLU A 96 16.40 2.56 10.17
C GLU A 96 15.44 2.86 9.01
N ARG A 97 15.69 2.24 7.87
CA ARG A 97 14.92 2.48 6.65
C ARG A 97 13.85 1.43 6.37
N SER A 98 13.70 0.47 7.28
CA SER A 98 12.78 -0.65 7.13
C SER A 98 12.22 -1.08 8.47
N THR A 99 10.96 -1.45 8.50
CA THR A 99 10.28 -2.02 9.68
C THR A 99 9.32 -3.09 9.24
N THR A 100 9.13 -4.13 10.04
CA THR A 100 8.23 -5.25 9.75
C THR A 100 7.46 -5.68 10.98
N ALA A 101 6.28 -6.26 10.76
CA ALA A 101 5.51 -6.96 11.79
C ALA A 101 4.68 -8.07 11.14
N GLU A 102 4.20 -9.00 11.95
CA GLU A 102 3.37 -10.11 11.49
C GLU A 102 1.91 -9.90 11.87
N PHE A 103 1.01 -10.18 10.92
CA PHE A 103 -0.44 -10.13 11.08
C PHE A 103 -1.04 -11.32 10.34
N GLU A 104 -1.78 -12.18 11.04
CA GLU A 104 -2.45 -13.34 10.44
C GLU A 104 -1.50 -14.19 9.58
N GLU A 105 -0.31 -14.49 10.13
CA GLU A 105 0.75 -15.26 9.48
C GLU A 105 1.34 -14.59 8.22
N GLN A 106 1.10 -13.30 8.06
CA GLN A 106 1.65 -12.50 6.96
C GLN A 106 2.62 -11.44 7.49
N THR A 107 3.78 -11.37 6.88
CA THR A 107 4.78 -10.34 7.21
C THR A 107 4.50 -9.09 6.38
N ILE A 108 4.13 -8.02 7.08
CA ILE A 108 3.93 -6.71 6.48
C ILE A 108 5.15 -5.85 6.78
N GLY A 109 5.65 -5.17 5.76
CA GLY A 109 6.84 -4.32 5.91
C GLY A 109 6.64 -2.96 5.28
N ILE A 110 7.45 -2.02 5.74
CA ILE A 110 7.53 -0.66 5.18
C ILE A 110 8.99 -0.31 5.00
N ASN A 111 9.35 0.11 3.80
CA ASN A 111 10.69 0.58 3.47
C ASN A 111 10.64 2.04 3.03
N ALA A 112 11.61 2.82 3.44
CA ALA A 112 11.81 4.16 2.90
C ALA A 112 12.40 4.07 1.49
N MET A 113 11.92 4.93 0.58
CA MET A 113 12.40 5.04 -0.79
C MET A 113 12.89 6.46 -1.06
N ILE A 114 14.06 6.58 -1.65
CA ILE A 114 14.60 7.87 -2.12
C ILE A 114 13.93 8.28 -3.43
N HIS A 115 13.70 7.30 -4.30
CA HIS A 115 13.09 7.47 -5.61
C HIS A 115 11.82 6.63 -5.70
N CYS A 116 10.70 7.23 -5.32
CA CYS A 116 9.41 6.58 -5.34
C CYS A 116 8.65 6.92 -6.63
N CYS A 117 8.04 5.91 -7.21
CA CYS A 117 7.17 6.04 -8.37
C CYS A 117 7.88 6.64 -9.59
N ALA A 118 7.12 6.93 -10.64
CA ALA A 118 7.68 7.57 -11.85
C ALA A 118 8.06 9.04 -11.63
N GLU A 119 7.63 9.62 -10.52
CA GLU A 119 7.94 11.01 -10.15
C GLU A 119 9.33 11.19 -9.56
N ASN A 120 9.97 10.11 -9.15
CA ASN A 120 11.30 10.12 -8.60
C ASN A 120 11.45 10.96 -7.33
N VAL A 121 10.44 10.94 -6.47
CA VAL A 121 10.34 11.68 -5.21
C VAL A 121 10.48 10.74 -4.02
N PRO A 122 10.81 11.25 -2.81
CA PRO A 122 10.83 10.41 -1.62
C PRO A 122 9.46 9.77 -1.34
N GLY A 123 9.47 8.53 -0.91
CA GLY A 123 8.25 7.78 -0.63
C GLY A 123 8.47 6.60 0.30
N LEU A 124 7.43 5.81 0.43
CA LEU A 124 7.43 4.56 1.17
C LEU A 124 6.97 3.42 0.27
N ASN A 125 7.55 2.25 0.49
CA ASN A 125 7.09 1.00 -0.08
C ASN A 125 6.47 0.17 1.03
N ILE A 126 5.17 -0.09 0.95
CA ILE A 126 4.45 -0.97 1.88
C ILE A 126 4.24 -2.30 1.19
N TRP A 127 4.66 -3.39 1.82
CA TRP A 127 4.66 -4.69 1.18
C TRP A 127 4.07 -5.79 2.07
N ASN A 128 3.49 -6.80 1.40
CA ASN A 128 3.06 -8.04 2.02
C ASN A 128 3.96 -9.17 1.49
N GLY A 129 4.83 -9.65 2.34
CA GLY A 129 5.86 -10.61 1.98
C GLY A 129 5.36 -12.01 1.72
N ASN A 130 4.11 -12.33 2.03
CA ASN A 130 3.55 -13.67 1.92
C ASN A 130 2.60 -13.84 0.74
N ARG A 131 2.22 -12.74 0.06
CA ARG A 131 1.31 -12.82 -1.08
C ARG A 131 2.03 -12.63 -2.40
N LYS A 132 1.68 -13.46 -3.36
CA LYS A 132 2.16 -13.35 -4.74
C LYS A 132 1.58 -12.12 -5.41
N ASP A 133 2.41 -11.42 -6.15
CA ASP A 133 1.96 -10.29 -6.96
C ASP A 133 1.21 -10.74 -8.23
N TYR A 134 0.62 -9.77 -8.91
CA TYR A 134 -0.16 -10.01 -10.13
C TYR A 134 0.66 -9.87 -11.42
N ILE A 135 1.94 -9.56 -11.33
CA ILE A 135 2.80 -9.31 -12.49
C ILE A 135 3.67 -10.53 -12.77
N GLY A 136 4.40 -11.00 -11.78
CA GLY A 136 5.33 -12.13 -11.93
C GLY A 136 4.96 -13.36 -11.10
N GLY A 137 3.93 -13.29 -10.27
CA GLY A 137 3.53 -14.38 -9.38
C GLY A 137 4.55 -14.65 -8.28
N ILE A 138 5.36 -13.67 -7.93
CA ILE A 138 6.36 -13.74 -6.86
C ILE A 138 5.95 -12.85 -5.68
N THR A 139 6.57 -13.04 -4.54
CA THR A 139 6.41 -12.15 -3.39
C THR A 139 7.50 -11.08 -3.40
N PRO A 140 7.27 -9.90 -2.82
CA PRO A 140 6.04 -9.44 -2.15
C PRO A 140 5.05 -8.76 -3.08
N GLN A 141 3.80 -8.64 -2.66
CA GLN A 141 2.92 -7.59 -3.17
C GLN A 141 3.35 -6.25 -2.59
N GLN A 142 3.26 -5.16 -3.35
CA GLN A 142 3.82 -3.87 -2.96
C GLN A 142 2.89 -2.71 -3.30
N TRP A 143 2.95 -1.67 -2.47
CA TRP A 143 2.33 -0.38 -2.70
C TRP A 143 3.34 0.73 -2.47
N ASP A 144 3.67 1.48 -3.51
CA ASP A 144 4.59 2.60 -3.45
C ASP A 144 3.80 3.90 -3.29
N ILE A 145 4.13 4.67 -2.26
CA ILE A 145 3.41 5.90 -1.91
C ILE A 145 4.39 7.06 -1.78
N PRO A 146 4.25 8.13 -2.57
CA PRO A 146 5.01 9.36 -2.35
C PRO A 146 4.72 9.96 -0.97
N LEU A 147 5.74 10.45 -0.27
CA LEU A 147 5.55 11.07 1.04
C LEU A 147 4.61 12.27 1.00
N TYR A 148 4.63 13.04 -0.09
CA TYR A 148 3.75 14.21 -0.19
C TYR A 148 2.27 13.82 -0.14
N MET A 149 1.88 12.68 -0.73
CA MET A 149 0.48 12.21 -0.69
C MET A 149 0.05 11.88 0.75
N LEU A 150 0.92 11.26 1.53
CA LEU A 150 0.65 10.97 2.93
C LEU A 150 0.45 12.25 3.74
N LYS A 151 1.30 13.25 3.51
CA LYS A 151 1.23 14.55 4.20
C LYS A 151 0.05 15.41 3.76
N ASP A 152 -0.39 15.27 2.50
CA ASP A 152 -1.46 16.08 1.91
C ASP A 152 -2.87 15.54 2.19
N GLY A 153 -3.01 14.58 3.10
CA GLY A 153 -4.31 14.11 3.58
C GLY A 153 -4.51 12.61 3.55
N LEU A 154 -3.72 11.84 2.81
CA LEU A 154 -3.90 10.38 2.73
C LEU A 154 -3.74 9.72 4.11
N LEU A 155 -2.76 10.16 4.91
CA LEU A 155 -2.56 9.60 6.25
C LEU A 155 -3.80 9.80 7.13
N ASP A 156 -4.43 10.98 7.07
CA ASP A 156 -5.65 11.26 7.84
C ASP A 156 -6.83 10.39 7.36
N GLU A 157 -6.95 10.18 6.05
CA GLU A 157 -7.96 9.28 5.49
C GLU A 157 -7.74 7.83 5.92
N LEU A 158 -6.50 7.36 5.95
CA LEU A 158 -6.17 6.02 6.44
C LEU A 158 -6.53 5.86 7.92
N LYS A 159 -6.34 6.91 8.73
CA LYS A 159 -6.77 6.91 10.14
C LYS A 159 -8.28 6.77 10.29
N VAL A 160 -9.06 7.44 9.45
CA VAL A 160 -10.52 7.29 9.43
C VAL A 160 -10.92 5.86 9.11
N ILE A 161 -10.28 5.25 8.12
CA ILE A 161 -10.53 3.85 7.75
C ILE A 161 -10.17 2.92 8.91
N ALA A 162 -9.00 3.10 9.53
CA ALA A 162 -8.57 2.27 10.66
C ALA A 162 -9.53 2.35 11.84
N ASN A 163 -10.00 3.56 12.18
CA ASN A 163 -10.94 3.77 13.28
C ASN A 163 -12.29 3.09 13.03
N LYS A 164 -12.68 2.93 11.77
CA LYS A 164 -13.97 2.33 11.42
C LYS A 164 -13.89 0.81 11.28
N TYR A 165 -12.79 0.27 10.76
CA TYR A 165 -12.73 -1.12 10.29
C TYR A 165 -11.63 -1.98 10.93
N ALA A 166 -10.66 -1.37 11.56
CA ALA A 166 -9.53 -2.11 12.14
C ALA A 166 -9.59 -2.24 13.67
#